data_9f347f6ba2d5fac97aee726ceaa4a3a4
#
_entry.id   9f347f6ba2d5fac97aee726ceaa4a3a4
#
_cell.length_a   1.000
_cell.length_b   1.000
_cell.length_c   1.000
_cell.angle_alpha   90.00
_cell.angle_beta   90.00
_cell.angle_gamma   90.00
#
_symmetry.space_group_name_H-M   'P 1'
#
loop_
_entity.id
_entity.type
_entity.pdbx_description
1 polymer ?
#
loop_
_entity_poly.entity_id
_entity_poly.type
_entity_poly.pdbx_seq_one_letter_code
_entity_poly.pdbx_strand_id
1 'polypeptide(L)' 'MATGTVKWFNDAKGYGFITPDDAVKDFFVHHSAIAGEGFKTLTEGAKVEFEAAEGQKGPEAKNVVLAG' A
#
# COMPACT_ATOMS: atom_id res chain seq x y z
N MET A 1 8.40 -6.21 8.45
CA MET A 1 7.48 -5.52 7.55
C MET A 1 6.20 -5.16 8.30
N ALA A 2 5.61 -4.06 7.91
CA ALA A 2 4.35 -3.64 8.50
C ALA A 2 3.18 -4.34 7.80
N THR A 3 2.05 -4.39 8.48
CA THR A 3 0.83 -4.94 7.90
C THR A 3 -0.26 -3.89 7.96
N GLY A 4 -1.20 -3.99 7.04
CA GLY A 4 -2.32 -3.06 7.00
C GLY A 4 -3.41 -3.52 6.05
N THR A 5 -4.38 -2.64 5.87
CA THR A 5 -5.53 -2.90 5.00
C THR A 5 -5.61 -1.79 3.96
N VAL A 6 -5.87 -2.16 2.72
CA VAL A 6 -6.02 -1.18 1.65
C VAL A 6 -7.28 -0.35 1.93
N LYS A 7 -7.08 0.95 2.10
CA LYS A 7 -8.18 1.86 2.34
C LYS A 7 -8.93 2.14 1.04
N TRP A 8 -8.17 2.45 -0.01
CA TRP A 8 -8.69 2.58 -1.37
C TRP A 8 -7.51 2.60 -2.33
N PHE A 9 -7.79 2.29 -3.58
CA PHE A 9 -6.77 2.33 -4.62
C PHE A 9 -7.43 2.72 -5.93
N ASN A 10 -6.82 3.67 -6.63
CA ASN A 10 -7.35 4.16 -7.91
C ASN A 10 -6.48 3.62 -9.04
N ASP A 11 -7.02 2.65 -9.78
CA ASP A 11 -6.28 2.00 -10.86
C ASP A 11 -5.93 2.96 -11.98
N ALA A 12 -6.80 3.91 -12.27
CA ALA A 12 -6.59 4.86 -13.35
C ALA A 12 -5.42 5.80 -13.03
N LYS A 13 -5.31 6.22 -11.78
CA LYS A 13 -4.25 7.11 -11.37
C LYS A 13 -3.02 6.38 -10.85
N GLY A 14 -3.16 5.10 -10.50
CA GLY A 14 -2.06 4.28 -10.09
C GLY A 14 -1.57 4.51 -8.66
N TYR A 15 -2.44 4.93 -7.76
CA TYR A 15 -2.03 5.10 -6.36
C TYR A 15 -3.23 4.95 -5.43
N GLY A 16 -2.92 4.79 -4.14
CA GLY A 16 -3.94 4.66 -3.13
C GLY A 16 -3.33 4.81 -1.74
N PHE A 17 -4.06 4.34 -0.75
CA PHE A 17 -3.64 4.45 0.64
C PHE A 17 -3.89 3.15 1.37
N ILE A 18 -3.00 2.86 2.32
CA ILE A 18 -3.10 1.69 3.19
C ILE A 18 -3.25 2.20 4.61
N THR A 19 -4.23 1.65 5.34
CA THR A 19 -4.41 1.92 6.75
C THR A 19 -3.61 0.88 7.53
N PRO A 20 -2.51 1.28 8.19
CA PRO A 20 -1.68 0.33 8.92
C PRO A 20 -2.41 -0.21 10.16
N ASP A 21 -2.07 -1.44 10.55
CA ASP A 21 -2.73 -2.07 11.68
C ASP A 21 -2.36 -1.43 13.01
N ASP A 22 -1.13 -0.93 13.11
CA ASP A 22 -0.60 -0.45 14.39
C ASP A 22 -0.12 1.00 14.37
N ALA A 23 -0.59 1.78 13.42
CA ALA A 23 -0.21 3.19 13.33
C ALA A 23 -1.44 4.03 13.03
N VAL A 24 -1.31 5.35 13.23
CA VAL A 24 -2.44 6.26 13.13
C VAL A 24 -2.58 6.85 11.74
N LYS A 25 -1.46 7.03 11.05
CA LYS A 25 -1.46 7.68 9.74
C LYS A 25 -1.49 6.67 8.62
N ASP A 26 -2.28 6.96 7.58
CA ASP A 26 -2.32 6.13 6.40
C ASP A 26 -1.00 6.23 5.64
N PHE A 27 -0.65 5.16 4.93
CA PHE A 27 0.54 5.12 4.10
C PHE A 27 0.15 5.26 2.64
N PHE A 28 0.79 6.18 1.94
CA PHE A 28 0.61 6.34 0.51
C PHE A 28 1.25 5.14 -0.20
N VAL A 29 0.58 4.62 -1.23
CA VAL A 29 1.12 3.53 -2.04
C VAL A 29 0.94 3.86 -3.51
N HIS A 30 2.02 3.76 -4.27
CA HIS A 30 2.01 3.95 -5.72
C HIS A 30 2.10 2.57 -6.38
N HIS A 31 1.56 2.45 -7.60
CA HIS A 31 1.56 1.15 -8.27
C HIS A 31 2.97 0.59 -8.44
N SER A 32 3.98 1.44 -8.57
CA SER A 32 5.36 0.98 -8.68
C SER A 32 5.89 0.35 -7.39
N ALA A 33 5.21 0.58 -6.27
CA ALA A 33 5.61 0.01 -4.98
C ALA A 33 4.99 -1.35 -4.73
N ILE A 34 4.08 -1.80 -5.60
CA ILE A 34 3.46 -3.11 -5.45
C ILE A 34 4.42 -4.14 -6.02
N ALA A 35 4.80 -5.11 -5.18
CA ALA A 35 5.72 -6.15 -5.58
C ALA A 35 4.98 -7.25 -6.33
N GLY A 36 5.74 -8.00 -7.13
CA GLY A 36 5.18 -9.12 -7.85
C GLY A 36 5.01 -8.83 -9.34
N GLU A 37 4.55 -9.83 -10.06
CA GLU A 37 4.34 -9.74 -11.49
C GLU A 37 2.87 -9.58 -11.81
N GLY A 38 2.60 -9.07 -13.00
CA GLY A 38 1.24 -8.96 -13.49
C GLY A 38 0.58 -7.66 -13.10
N PHE A 39 -0.67 -7.74 -12.77
CA PHE A 39 -1.50 -6.56 -12.53
C PHE A 39 -1.10 -5.86 -11.24
N LYS A 40 -0.67 -4.62 -11.36
CA LYS A 40 -0.24 -3.85 -10.18
C LYS A 40 -1.39 -3.00 -9.66
N THR A 41 -2.30 -3.65 -9.00
CA THR A 41 -3.46 -2.99 -8.41
C THR A 41 -3.75 -3.61 -7.05
N LEU A 42 -4.47 -2.86 -6.21
CA LEU A 42 -4.89 -3.33 -4.90
C LEU A 42 -6.39 -3.23 -4.77
N THR A 43 -6.98 -4.21 -4.10
CA THR A 43 -8.42 -4.23 -3.87
C THR A 43 -8.72 -3.58 -2.52
N GLU A 44 -9.72 -2.72 -2.49
CA GLU A 44 -10.15 -2.09 -1.25
C GLU A 44 -10.52 -3.14 -0.22
N GLY A 45 -9.97 -2.99 0.99
CA GLY A 45 -10.21 -3.93 2.08
C GLY A 45 -9.25 -5.10 2.12
N ALA A 46 -8.37 -5.24 1.13
CA ALA A 46 -7.42 -6.36 1.12
C ALA A 46 -6.33 -6.15 2.18
N LYS A 47 -5.88 -7.25 2.79
CA LYS A 47 -4.77 -7.20 3.73
C LYS A 47 -3.47 -7.26 2.98
N VAL A 48 -2.53 -6.43 3.39
CA VAL A 48 -1.22 -6.34 2.72
C VAL A 48 -0.10 -6.27 3.74
N GLU A 49 1.09 -6.64 3.30
CA GLU A 49 2.33 -6.41 4.02
C GLU A 49 3.16 -5.44 3.21
N PHE A 50 3.89 -4.57 3.89
CA PHE A 50 4.68 -3.55 3.19
C PHE A 50 5.81 -3.06 4.06
N GLU A 51 6.77 -2.39 3.42
CA GLU A 51 7.85 -1.72 4.12
C GLU A 51 7.47 -0.27 4.33
N ALA A 52 7.57 0.19 5.58
CA ALA A 52 7.30 1.58 5.90
C ALA A 52 8.49 2.44 5.48
N ALA A 53 8.22 3.54 4.79
CA ALA A 53 9.27 4.46 4.34
C ALA A 53 8.74 5.88 4.44
N GLU A 54 9.65 6.83 4.33
CA GLU A 54 9.29 8.25 4.25
C GLU A 54 9.40 8.70 2.81
N GLY A 55 8.30 9.19 2.26
CA GLY A 55 8.27 9.73 0.93
C GLY A 55 8.06 11.23 0.94
N GLN A 56 7.95 11.81 -0.24
CA GLN A 56 7.76 13.25 -0.38
C GLN A 56 6.40 13.69 0.19
N LYS A 57 5.43 12.80 0.17
CA LYS A 57 4.09 13.10 0.63
C LYS A 57 3.83 12.61 2.05
N GLY A 58 4.88 12.15 2.75
CA GLY A 58 4.75 11.61 4.09
C GLY A 58 4.99 10.12 4.11
N PRO A 59 4.37 9.39 5.04
CA PRO A 59 4.59 7.94 5.12
C PRO A 59 4.20 7.26 3.81
N GLU A 60 5.06 6.36 3.34
CA GLU A 60 4.90 5.69 2.06
C GLU A 60 5.16 4.20 2.21
N ALA A 61 4.35 3.39 1.57
CA ALA A 61 4.50 1.94 1.58
C ALA A 61 5.32 1.51 0.39
N LYS A 62 6.26 0.58 0.62
CA LYS A 62 7.10 0.01 -0.44
C LYS A 62 7.08 -1.50 -0.33
N ASN A 63 7.37 -2.16 -1.45
CA ASN A 63 7.40 -3.63 -1.52
C ASN A 63 6.09 -4.23 -0.99
N VAL A 64 4.98 -3.69 -1.45
CA VAL A 64 3.65 -4.10 -0.99
C VAL A 64 3.30 -5.45 -1.60
N VAL A 65 2.89 -6.38 -0.74
CA VAL A 65 2.45 -7.71 -1.20
C VAL A 65 1.15 -8.05 -0.50
N LEU A 66 0.33 -8.86 -1.13
CA LEU A 66 -0.90 -9.33 -0.51
C LEU A 66 -0.56 -10.27 0.64
N ALA A 67 -1.23 -10.07 1.78
CA ALA A 67 -1.04 -10.89 2.95
C ALA A 67 -2.18 -11.91 3.02
N GLY A 68 -1.80 -13.12 3.13
CA GLY A 68 -2.75 -14.19 3.23
C GLY A 68 -3.21 -14.75 1.93
#